data_b7f41745330b984e70d45b014fa020e4
#
_entry.id   b7f41745330b984e70d45b014fa020e4
#
_cell.length_a   1.000
_cell.length_b   1.000
_cell.length_c   1.000
_cell.angle_alpha   90.00
_cell.angle_beta   90.00
_cell.angle_gamma   90.00
#
_symmetry.space_group_name_H-M   'P 1'
#
loop_
_entity.id
_entity.type
_entity.pdbx_description
1 polymer ?
#
loop_
_entity_poly.entity_id
_entity_poly.type
_entity_poly.pdbx_seq_one_letter_code
_entity_poly.pdbx_strand_id
1 'polypeptide(L)'
;SCRIFAERILKEYPLNKKNVYVVNNLRIYRNLYGLNFYMGNIFHDFDKETPAKGYFLIGENEMEKVLSTYGNKYTFRTLTKSDQTFSELKQKIVLSEFELK
;
A
#
# COMPACT_ATOMS: atom_id res chain seq x y z
N SER A 1 -11.22 7.14 8.97
CA SER A 1 -11.31 5.69 9.06
C SER A 1 -10.81 5.03 7.79
N CYS A 2 -10.55 3.75 7.88
CA CYS A 2 -10.10 2.94 6.75
C CYS A 2 -11.09 3.01 5.58
N ARG A 3 -12.37 3.02 5.88
CA ARG A 3 -13.42 3.03 4.86
C ARG A 3 -13.35 4.28 3.99
N ILE A 4 -13.20 5.44 4.61
CA ILE A 4 -13.16 6.71 3.87
C ILE A 4 -11.97 6.73 2.92
N PHE A 5 -10.80 6.32 3.40
CA PHE A 5 -9.60 6.27 2.56
C PHE A 5 -9.76 5.24 1.43
N ALA A 6 -10.29 4.05 1.76
CA ALA A 6 -10.53 3.00 0.76
C ALA A 6 -11.44 3.50 -0.36
N GLU A 7 -12.57 4.10 0.00
CA GLU A 7 -13.53 4.63 -0.98
C GLU A 7 -12.88 5.69 -1.87
N ARG A 8 -12.09 6.59 -1.27
CA ARG A 8 -11.44 7.67 -2.02
C ARG A 8 -10.44 7.13 -3.04
N ILE A 9 -9.54 6.23 -2.64
CA ILE A 9 -8.53 5.74 -3.57
C ILE A 9 -9.10 4.80 -4.63
N LEU A 10 -10.13 4.04 -4.30
CA LEU A 10 -10.83 3.21 -5.29
C LEU A 10 -11.52 4.07 -6.35
N LYS A 11 -11.99 5.25 -5.97
CA LYS A 11 -12.63 6.18 -6.90
C LYS A 11 -11.62 6.92 -7.76
N GLU A 12 -10.49 7.32 -7.17
CA GLU A 12 -9.51 8.19 -7.84
C GLU A 12 -8.47 7.45 -8.68
N TYR A 13 -8.22 6.18 -8.38
CA TYR A 13 -7.17 5.40 -9.04
C TYR A 13 -7.72 4.06 -9.55
N PRO A 14 -7.17 3.52 -10.65
CA PRO A 14 -7.66 2.27 -11.24
C PRO A 14 -7.17 1.03 -10.49
N LEU A 15 -7.43 0.98 -9.19
CA LEU A 15 -7.07 -0.15 -8.34
C LEU A 15 -8.02 -1.31 -8.57
N ASN A 16 -7.46 -2.53 -8.63
CA ASN A 16 -8.25 -3.74 -8.82
C ASN A 16 -7.54 -4.94 -8.19
N LYS A 17 -8.17 -6.10 -8.27
CA LYS A 17 -7.66 -7.32 -7.63
C LYS A 17 -6.35 -7.86 -8.21
N LYS A 18 -5.80 -7.23 -9.25
CA LYS A 18 -4.58 -7.68 -9.90
C LYS A 18 -3.39 -6.76 -9.69
N ASN A 19 -3.59 -5.57 -9.13
CA ASN A 19 -2.53 -4.55 -9.14
C ASN A 19 -2.24 -3.86 -7.82
N VAL A 20 -2.79 -4.34 -6.71
CA VAL A 20 -2.55 -3.71 -5.41
C VAL A 20 -1.71 -4.62 -4.53
N TYR A 21 -0.59 -4.11 -4.05
CA TYR A 21 0.42 -4.87 -3.32
C TYR A 21 0.72 -4.27 -1.96
N VAL A 22 1.04 -5.14 -1.00
CA VAL A 22 1.53 -4.76 0.32
C VAL A 22 2.72 -5.63 0.66
N VAL A 23 3.57 -5.19 1.56
CA VAL A 23 4.62 -6.03 2.13
C VAL A 23 3.97 -6.88 3.20
N ASN A 24 4.05 -8.17 3.02
CA ASN A 24 3.47 -9.13 3.96
C ASN A 24 4.38 -9.32 5.17
N ASN A 25 4.60 -8.23 5.87
CA ASN A 25 5.24 -8.33 7.17
C ASN A 25 4.07 -8.38 8.17
N LEU A 26 4.14 -9.33 9.07
CA LEU A 26 3.06 -9.65 10.00
C LEU A 26 2.42 -8.43 10.68
N ARG A 27 3.24 -7.46 11.05
CA ARG A 27 2.76 -6.27 11.73
C ARG A 27 1.98 -5.35 10.80
N ILE A 28 2.55 -5.04 9.63
CA ILE A 28 1.95 -4.11 8.69
C ILE A 28 0.71 -4.72 8.04
N TYR A 29 0.81 -5.95 7.61
CA TYR A 29 -0.32 -6.64 6.98
C TYR A 29 -1.52 -6.74 7.90
N ARG A 30 -1.29 -7.13 9.15
CA ARG A 30 -2.37 -7.20 10.16
C ARG A 30 -3.06 -5.85 10.33
N ASN A 31 -2.29 -4.80 10.36
CA ASN A 31 -2.82 -3.46 10.58
C ASN A 31 -3.55 -2.89 9.37
N LEU A 32 -3.41 -3.53 8.20
CA LEU A 32 -4.12 -3.15 6.99
C LEU A 32 -5.34 -4.01 6.69
N TYR A 33 -5.72 -4.92 7.58
CA TYR A 33 -6.89 -5.77 7.37
C TYR A 33 -8.17 -4.98 7.12
N GLY A 34 -8.40 -3.93 7.92
CA GLY A 34 -9.59 -3.10 7.75
C GLY A 34 -9.63 -2.46 6.38
N LEU A 35 -8.48 -1.94 5.94
CA LEU A 35 -8.36 -1.34 4.61
C LEU A 35 -8.60 -2.37 3.52
N ASN A 36 -7.97 -3.55 3.62
CA ASN A 36 -8.14 -4.62 2.65
C ASN A 36 -9.60 -5.06 2.57
N PHE A 37 -10.27 -5.18 3.72
CA PHE A 37 -11.69 -5.53 3.77
C PHE A 37 -12.53 -4.54 2.96
N TYR A 38 -12.35 -3.24 3.20
CA TYR A 38 -13.12 -2.21 2.50
C TYR A 38 -12.75 -2.09 1.02
N MET A 39 -11.60 -2.59 0.62
CA MET A 39 -11.17 -2.62 -0.78
C MET A 39 -11.54 -3.92 -1.49
N GLY A 40 -12.23 -4.84 -0.82
CA GLY A 40 -12.67 -6.09 -1.42
C GLY A 40 -11.67 -7.24 -1.31
N ASN A 41 -10.77 -7.19 -0.35
CA ASN A 41 -9.77 -8.23 -0.10
C ASN A 41 -8.90 -8.49 -1.34
N ILE A 42 -8.35 -7.41 -1.90
CA ILE A 42 -7.61 -7.44 -3.17
C ILE A 42 -6.09 -7.38 -3.02
N PHE A 43 -5.56 -7.27 -1.81
CA PHE A 43 -4.12 -7.09 -1.59
C PHE A 43 -3.32 -8.34 -1.93
N HIS A 44 -2.19 -8.13 -2.61
CA HIS A 44 -1.22 -9.16 -2.93
C HIS A 44 0.08 -8.92 -2.17
N ASP A 45 0.83 -10.01 -1.98
CA ASP A 45 2.13 -9.96 -1.29
C ASP A 45 3.22 -9.55 -2.27
N PHE A 46 3.77 -8.37 -2.08
CA PHE A 46 4.82 -7.81 -2.93
C PHE A 46 6.06 -8.68 -2.99
N ASP A 47 6.53 -9.15 -1.82
CA ASP A 47 7.75 -9.96 -1.75
C ASP A 47 7.58 -11.30 -2.44
N LYS A 48 6.40 -11.89 -2.32
CA LYS A 48 6.12 -13.22 -2.85
C LYS A 48 5.93 -13.21 -4.36
N GLU A 49 5.22 -12.20 -4.87
CA GLU A 49 4.87 -12.15 -6.28
C GLU A 49 5.89 -11.42 -7.14
N THR A 50 6.74 -10.60 -6.53
CA THR A 50 7.76 -9.80 -7.21
C THR A 50 7.25 -9.18 -8.51
N PRO A 51 6.19 -8.35 -8.44
CA PRO A 51 5.53 -7.81 -9.62
C PRO A 51 6.40 -6.81 -10.37
N ALA A 52 6.11 -6.60 -11.66
CA ALA A 52 6.85 -5.65 -12.48
C ALA A 52 6.38 -4.21 -12.26
N LYS A 53 5.09 -4.02 -12.00
CA LYS A 53 4.50 -2.69 -11.77
C LYS A 53 3.17 -2.85 -11.03
N GLY A 54 2.69 -1.77 -10.46
CA GLY A 54 1.41 -1.75 -9.77
C GLY A 54 1.32 -0.63 -8.75
N TYR A 55 0.44 -0.82 -7.80
CA TYR A 55 0.17 0.11 -6.70
C TYR A 55 0.58 -0.52 -5.37
N PHE A 56 1.08 0.30 -4.47
CA PHE A 56 1.67 -0.16 -3.23
C PHE A 56 1.10 0.64 -2.05
N LEU A 57 0.65 -0.05 -1.03
CA LEU A 57 0.13 0.56 0.18
C LEU A 57 1.06 0.26 1.35
N ILE A 58 1.44 1.31 2.08
CA ILE A 58 2.38 1.18 3.19
C ILE A 58 2.16 2.31 4.19
N GLY A 59 2.50 2.07 5.45
CA GLY A 59 2.53 3.14 6.44
C GLY A 59 3.58 4.19 6.06
N GLU A 60 3.25 5.46 6.26
CA GLU A 60 4.13 6.57 5.93
C GLU A 60 5.53 6.42 6.54
N ASN A 61 5.59 5.98 7.80
CA ASN A 61 6.85 5.82 8.52
C ASN A 61 7.68 4.63 8.05
N GLU A 62 7.09 3.74 7.26
CA GLU A 62 7.78 2.55 6.74
C GLU A 62 8.36 2.77 5.34
N MET A 63 8.02 3.88 4.70
CA MET A 63 8.44 4.14 3.32
C MET A 63 9.95 4.20 3.18
N GLU A 64 10.65 4.79 4.14
CA GLU A 64 12.12 4.88 4.10
C GLU A 64 12.74 3.49 4.06
N LYS A 65 12.20 2.56 4.85
CA LYS A 65 12.66 1.18 4.90
C LYS A 65 12.38 0.45 3.58
N VAL A 66 11.23 0.72 2.97
CA VAL A 66 10.88 0.18 1.65
C VAL A 66 11.88 0.65 0.60
N LEU A 67 12.19 1.93 0.56
CA LEU A 67 13.14 2.49 -0.39
C LEU A 67 14.55 1.92 -0.16
N SER A 68 14.94 1.71 1.08
CA SER A 68 16.22 1.10 1.43
C SER A 68 16.32 -0.35 0.95
N THR A 69 15.23 -1.09 1.04
CA THR A 69 15.18 -2.52 0.68
C THR A 69 15.00 -2.73 -0.81
N TYR A 70 14.12 -1.95 -1.46
CA TYR A 70 13.69 -2.20 -2.83
C TYR A 70 14.07 -1.11 -3.84
N GLY A 71 14.61 0.01 -3.38
CA GLY A 71 14.89 1.16 -4.23
C GLY A 71 15.92 0.91 -5.33
N ASN A 72 16.75 -0.12 -5.19
CA ASN A 72 17.71 -0.49 -6.24
C ASN A 72 17.03 -1.18 -7.42
N LYS A 73 15.91 -1.83 -7.16
CA LYS A 73 15.20 -2.64 -8.15
C LYS A 73 13.96 -1.97 -8.69
N TYR A 74 13.33 -1.14 -7.88
CA TYR A 74 12.06 -0.49 -8.22
C TYR A 74 12.14 1.01 -8.04
N THR A 75 11.36 1.73 -8.86
CA THR A 75 11.04 3.14 -8.59
C THR A 75 9.66 3.20 -7.96
N PHE A 76 9.51 4.07 -6.96
CA PHE A 76 8.23 4.30 -6.27
C PHE A 76 7.87 5.77 -6.39
N ARG A 77 6.62 6.06 -6.69
CA ARG A 77 6.11 7.42 -6.74
C ARG A 77 4.87 7.54 -5.86
N THR A 78 4.93 8.40 -4.86
CA THR A 78 3.80 8.64 -3.97
C THR A 78 2.67 9.33 -4.75
N LEU A 79 1.47 8.78 -4.67
CA LEU A 79 0.28 9.33 -5.31
C LEU A 79 -0.57 10.13 -4.33
N THR A 80 -0.81 9.56 -3.16
CA THR A 80 -1.62 10.20 -2.13
C THR A 80 -1.39 9.52 -0.79
N LYS A 81 -1.90 10.11 0.27
CA LYS A 81 -1.89 9.50 1.59
C LYS A 81 -3.20 9.78 2.31
N SER A 82 -3.49 9.00 3.34
CA SER A 82 -4.70 9.18 4.12
C SER A 82 -4.67 10.53 4.86
N ASP A 83 -5.83 11.14 5.05
CA ASP A 83 -5.94 12.40 5.78
C ASP A 83 -5.73 12.16 7.28
N GLN A 84 -6.19 11.01 7.75
CA GLN A 84 -6.14 10.63 9.15
C GLN A 84 -5.08 9.57 9.41
N THR A 85 -4.52 9.60 10.60
CA THR A 85 -3.65 8.55 11.09
C THR A 85 -4.50 7.32 11.38
N PHE A 86 -4.08 6.15 10.89
CA PHE A 86 -4.74 4.89 11.22
C PHE A 86 -4.34 4.51 12.64
N SER A 87 -5.33 4.30 13.50
CA SER A 87 -5.07 4.08 14.94
C SER A 87 -4.20 2.86 15.22
N GLU A 88 -4.39 1.78 14.50
CA GLU A 88 -3.62 0.54 14.68
C GLU A 88 -2.15 0.72 14.31
N LEU A 89 -1.87 1.52 13.29
CA LEU A 89 -0.51 1.78 12.80
C LEU A 89 0.14 2.98 13.47
N LYS A 90 -0.67 3.87 14.03
CA LYS A 90 -0.23 5.16 14.57
C LYS A 90 0.50 6.00 13.53
N GLN A 91 0.10 5.86 12.26
CA GLN A 91 0.67 6.59 11.13
C GLN A 91 -0.34 6.64 9.98
N LYS A 92 -0.09 7.55 9.05
CA LYS A 92 -0.89 7.63 7.83
C LYS A 92 -0.50 6.52 6.87
N ILE A 93 -1.40 6.20 5.94
CA ILE A 93 -1.14 5.21 4.88
C ILE A 93 -0.86 5.95 3.59
N VAL A 94 0.19 5.55 2.90
CA VAL A 94 0.62 6.10 1.61
C VAL A 94 0.25 5.13 0.50
N LEU A 95 -0.36 5.66 -0.57
CA LEU A 95 -0.53 4.93 -1.82
C LEU A 95 0.53 5.42 -2.78
N SER A 96 1.33 4.49 -3.29
CA SER A 96 2.35 4.77 -4.30
C SER A 96 2.09 3.92 -5.52
N GLU A 97 2.61 4.34 -6.66
CA GLU A 97 2.76 3.42 -7.79
C GLU A 97 4.23 3.03 -7.87
N PHE A 98 4.50 1.85 -8.41
CA PHE A 98 5.86 1.36 -8.55
C PHE A 98 6.06 0.66 -9.88
N GLU A 99 7.33 0.55 -10.27
CA GLU A 99 7.72 -0.06 -11.53
C GLU A 99 9.15 -0.57 -11.42
N LEU A 100 9.45 -1.72 -12.03
CA LEU A 100 10.82 -2.22 -12.13
C LEU A 100 11.68 -1.24 -12.92
N LYS A 101 12.89 -1.05 -12.45
CA LYS A 101 13.88 -0.24 -13.16
C LYS A 101 14.38 -0.91 -14.42
#